data_9ea0d2cf9d57e491b7648558d6c40ffb
#
_entry.id   9ea0d2cf9d57e491b7648558d6c40ffb
#
_cell.length_a   1.000
_cell.length_b   1.000
_cell.length_c   1.000
_cell.angle_alpha   90.00
_cell.angle_beta   90.00
_cell.angle_gamma   90.00
#
_symmetry.space_group_name_H-M   'P 1'
#
loop_
_entity.id
_entity.type
_entity.pdbx_description
1 polymer ?
#
loop_
_entity_poly.entity_id
_entity_poly.type
_entity_poly.pdbx_seq_one_letter_code
_entity_poly.pdbx_strand_id
1 'polypeptide(L)'
;CMQFLPGSHREAVRPHRPISGSREDQHTLVTDLRPDDVLVPVEIRRGDITVHNEGVLHGSGGNTSTVSRRRAYITAFRSIETVRQERALGFTHSHNDAPDVLAKVDGLLATD
;
A
#
# COMPACT_ATOMS: atom_id res chain seq x y z
N CYS A 1 -10.06 0.73 12.86
CA CYS A 1 -8.62 1.07 12.78
C CYS A 1 -7.93 0.18 11.76
N MET A 2 -6.68 0.48 11.49
CA MET A 2 -5.80 -0.42 10.72
C MET A 2 -5.49 -1.65 11.54
N GLN A 3 -5.40 -2.78 10.86
CA GLN A 3 -4.94 -4.05 11.42
C GLN A 3 -3.73 -4.51 10.61
N PHE A 4 -2.79 -5.10 11.26
CA PHE A 4 -1.55 -5.60 10.66
C PHE A 4 -1.35 -7.06 11.01
N LEU A 5 -0.76 -7.81 10.08
CA LEU A 5 -0.26 -9.15 10.36
C LEU A 5 1.25 -9.06 10.64
N PRO A 6 1.66 -9.09 11.93
CA PRO A 6 3.06 -8.94 12.29
C PRO A 6 3.94 -10.02 11.65
N GLY A 7 5.08 -9.61 11.10
CA GLY A 7 6.03 -10.54 10.51
C GLY A 7 5.76 -10.92 9.06
N SER A 8 4.58 -10.66 8.51
CA SER A 8 4.20 -11.06 7.15
C SER A 8 5.10 -10.49 6.04
N HIS A 9 5.77 -9.36 6.28
CA HIS A 9 6.75 -8.79 5.35
C HIS A 9 8.02 -9.65 5.17
N ARG A 10 8.21 -10.66 5.99
CA ARG A 10 9.34 -11.62 5.91
C ARG A 10 8.98 -12.89 5.16
N GLU A 11 7.71 -13.05 4.83
CA GLU A 11 7.19 -14.17 4.07
C GLU A 11 7.21 -13.86 2.57
N ALA A 12 7.05 -14.90 1.74
CA ALA A 12 6.77 -14.72 0.34
C ALA A 12 5.43 -14.00 0.15
N VAL A 13 5.32 -13.21 -0.91
CA VAL A 13 4.07 -12.52 -1.26
C VAL A 13 2.96 -13.55 -1.41
N ARG A 14 1.89 -13.37 -0.66
CA ARG A 14 0.73 -14.27 -0.71
C ARG A 14 -0.09 -14.04 -1.97
N PRO A 15 -0.72 -15.08 -2.52
CA PRO A 15 -1.71 -14.90 -3.56
C PRO A 15 -2.76 -13.86 -3.16
N HIS A 16 -3.05 -12.94 -4.05
CA HIS A 16 -4.00 -11.86 -3.80
C HIS A 16 -4.80 -11.56 -5.07
N ARG A 17 -5.96 -10.97 -4.89
CA ARG A 17 -6.89 -10.64 -5.97
C ARG A 17 -7.55 -9.28 -5.72
N PRO A 18 -7.99 -8.59 -6.76
CA PRO A 18 -8.83 -7.41 -6.60
C PRO A 18 -10.14 -7.77 -5.88
N ILE A 19 -10.59 -6.92 -4.97
CA ILE A 19 -11.84 -7.15 -4.22
C ILE A 19 -13.08 -7.15 -5.14
N SER A 20 -13.05 -6.34 -6.20
CA SER A 20 -14.11 -6.24 -7.21
C SER A 20 -14.00 -7.26 -8.35
N GLY A 21 -12.97 -8.11 -8.34
CA GLY A 21 -12.65 -8.99 -9.45
C GLY A 21 -11.86 -8.33 -10.59
N SER A 22 -11.82 -7.00 -10.67
CA SER A 22 -11.01 -6.23 -11.64
C SER A 22 -10.21 -5.13 -10.94
N ARG A 23 -8.98 -4.90 -11.41
CA ARG A 23 -8.15 -3.77 -10.96
C ARG A 23 -8.52 -2.44 -11.62
N GLU A 24 -9.28 -2.48 -12.69
CA GLU A 24 -9.76 -1.28 -13.39
C GLU A 24 -10.78 -0.51 -12.54
N ASP A 25 -11.58 -1.23 -11.74
CA ASP A 25 -12.62 -0.62 -10.93
C ASP A 25 -12.08 -0.05 -9.60
N GLN A 26 -11.13 -0.74 -9.01
CA GLN A 26 -10.50 -0.29 -7.76
C GLN A 26 -9.19 -1.03 -7.47
N HIS A 27 -8.32 -0.38 -6.72
CA HIS A 27 -6.99 -0.89 -6.40
C HIS A 27 -6.92 -1.73 -5.13
N THR A 28 -8.02 -1.89 -4.42
CA THR A 28 -8.06 -2.68 -3.19
C THR A 28 -7.84 -4.14 -3.50
N LEU A 29 -6.82 -4.71 -2.87
CA LEU A 29 -6.47 -6.12 -2.98
C LEU A 29 -6.89 -6.85 -1.71
N VAL A 30 -7.23 -8.11 -1.86
CA VAL A 30 -7.51 -9.01 -0.75
C VAL A 30 -6.70 -10.29 -0.89
N THR A 31 -6.30 -10.84 0.24
CA THR A 31 -5.69 -12.17 0.36
C THR A 31 -6.45 -12.97 1.40
N ASP A 32 -6.41 -14.27 1.28
CA ASP A 32 -7.04 -15.14 2.26
C ASP A 32 -6.12 -15.27 3.49
N LEU A 33 -6.70 -15.13 4.66
CA LEU A 33 -5.98 -15.34 5.93
C LEU A 33 -5.86 -16.82 6.21
N ARG A 34 -4.74 -17.22 6.81
CA ARG A 34 -4.52 -18.57 7.31
C ARG A 34 -5.14 -18.73 8.68
N PRO A 35 -5.44 -19.96 9.13
CA PRO A 35 -6.04 -20.20 10.45
C PRO A 35 -5.21 -19.70 11.64
N ASP A 36 -3.89 -19.60 11.47
CA ASP A 36 -2.92 -19.15 12.46
C ASP A 36 -2.54 -17.67 12.36
N ASP A 37 -3.09 -16.95 11.38
CA ASP A 37 -2.86 -15.52 11.24
C ASP A 37 -3.55 -14.75 12.36
N VAL A 38 -2.78 -13.99 13.12
CA VAL A 38 -3.30 -13.12 14.18
C VAL A 38 -3.14 -11.66 13.75
N LEU A 39 -4.26 -11.04 13.40
CA LEU A 39 -4.29 -9.62 13.07
C LEU A 39 -4.25 -8.78 14.35
N VAL A 40 -3.35 -7.82 14.37
CA VAL A 40 -3.20 -6.87 15.47
C VAL A 40 -3.82 -5.53 15.10
N PRO A 41 -4.89 -5.09 15.76
CA PRO A 41 -5.44 -3.76 15.57
C PRO A 41 -4.51 -2.70 16.17
N VAL A 42 -4.25 -1.65 15.42
CA VAL A 42 -3.44 -0.51 15.87
C VAL A 42 -4.34 0.70 16.02
N GLU A 43 -4.78 0.90 17.26
CA GLU A 43 -5.58 2.06 17.62
C GLU A 43 -4.68 3.28 17.79
N ILE A 44 -4.98 4.34 17.07
CA ILE A 44 -4.22 5.60 17.09
C ILE A 44 -5.17 6.77 17.28
N ARG A 45 -4.65 7.84 17.87
CA ARG A 45 -5.37 9.09 18.06
C ARG A 45 -5.18 10.00 16.85
N ARG A 46 -6.01 11.03 16.77
CA ARG A 46 -5.83 12.09 15.78
C ARG A 46 -4.47 12.76 15.95
N GLY A 47 -3.69 12.79 14.89
CA GLY A 47 -2.33 13.35 14.87
C GLY A 47 -1.23 12.29 14.99
N ASP A 48 -1.57 11.07 15.38
CA ASP A 48 -0.60 9.97 15.38
C ASP A 48 -0.36 9.44 13.96
N ILE A 49 0.76 8.77 13.79
CA ILE A 49 1.14 8.12 12.54
C ILE A 49 1.48 6.65 12.77
N THR A 50 1.29 5.84 11.74
CA THR A 50 1.85 4.50 11.65
C THR A 50 2.85 4.46 10.50
N VAL A 51 3.98 3.79 10.73
CA VAL A 51 4.98 3.53 9.69
C VAL A 51 5.17 2.03 9.59
N HIS A 52 5.09 1.50 8.38
CA HIS A 52 5.23 0.07 8.16
C HIS A 52 5.85 -0.21 6.79
N ASN A 53 6.46 -1.38 6.68
CA ASN A 53 6.99 -1.87 5.40
C ASN A 53 5.83 -2.18 4.45
N GLU A 54 6.00 -1.91 3.15
CA GLU A 54 4.99 -2.18 2.13
C GLU A 54 4.59 -3.67 2.03
N GLY A 55 5.53 -4.57 2.32
CA GLY A 55 5.31 -6.01 2.32
C GLY A 55 4.50 -6.53 3.51
N VAL A 56 4.20 -5.70 4.52
CA VAL A 56 3.38 -6.16 5.64
C VAL A 56 1.90 -6.23 5.22
N LEU A 57 1.26 -7.36 5.46
CA LEU A 57 -0.17 -7.50 5.25
C LEU A 57 -0.91 -6.60 6.24
N HIS A 58 -1.73 -5.71 5.70
CA HIS A 58 -2.49 -4.76 6.48
C HIS A 58 -3.82 -4.42 5.81
N GLY A 59 -4.75 -3.97 6.59
CA GLY A 59 -6.04 -3.57 6.06
C GLY A 59 -6.89 -2.85 7.10
N SER A 60 -8.03 -2.39 6.68
CA SER A 60 -9.02 -1.83 7.60
C SER A 60 -10.41 -2.24 7.16
N GLY A 61 -11.25 -2.59 8.12
CA GLY A 61 -12.67 -2.77 7.87
C GLY A 61 -13.39 -1.45 7.56
N GLY A 62 -14.64 -1.56 7.17
CA GLY A 62 -15.51 -0.41 6.95
C GLY A 62 -15.71 0.42 8.22
N ASN A 63 -16.13 1.66 8.03
CA ASN A 63 -16.54 2.52 9.13
C ASN A 63 -18.02 2.27 9.46
N THR A 64 -18.29 1.76 10.64
CA THR A 64 -19.65 1.50 11.14
C THR A 64 -20.27 2.68 11.90
N SER A 65 -19.50 3.76 12.13
CA SER A 65 -20.02 4.95 12.82
C SER A 65 -20.92 5.76 11.90
N THR A 66 -22.07 6.17 12.42
CA THR A 66 -23.01 7.05 11.73
C THR A 66 -22.67 8.54 11.93
N VAL A 67 -21.80 8.87 12.90
CA VAL A 67 -21.51 10.25 13.30
C VAL A 67 -20.06 10.65 13.13
N SER A 68 -19.16 9.71 12.93
CA SER A 68 -17.72 9.94 12.83
C SER A 68 -17.15 9.41 11.52
N ARG A 69 -16.26 10.19 10.91
CA ARG A 69 -15.51 9.79 9.71
C ARG A 69 -14.06 9.56 10.07
N ARG A 70 -13.53 8.42 9.65
CA ARG A 70 -12.10 8.16 9.69
C ARG A 70 -11.45 8.72 8.41
N ARG A 71 -10.51 9.62 8.59
CA ARG A 71 -9.69 10.15 7.52
C ARG A 71 -8.24 9.79 7.79
N ALA A 72 -7.50 9.41 6.77
CA ALA A 72 -6.07 9.15 6.83
C ALA A 72 -5.40 9.83 5.64
N TYR A 73 -4.22 10.37 5.88
CA TYR A 73 -3.29 10.76 4.84
C TYR A 73 -2.26 9.65 4.71
N ILE A 74 -2.08 9.14 3.50
CA ILE A 74 -1.20 8.01 3.23
C ILE A 74 -0.08 8.52 2.32
N THR A 75 1.15 8.27 2.73
CA THR A 75 2.33 8.58 1.94
C THR A 75 3.18 7.32 1.82
N ALA A 76 3.53 6.95 0.60
CA ALA A 76 4.45 5.87 0.32
C ALA A 76 5.81 6.44 -0.10
N PHE A 77 6.88 5.86 0.42
CA PHE A 77 8.25 6.20 0.07
C PHE A 77 8.94 5.00 -0.54
N ARG A 78 9.73 5.23 -1.56
CA ARG A 78 10.59 4.23 -2.19
C ARG A 78 11.99 4.77 -2.32
N SER A 79 12.98 3.89 -2.29
CA SER A 79 14.34 4.28 -2.63
C SER A 79 14.43 4.61 -4.11
N ILE A 80 15.29 5.56 -4.46
CA ILE A 80 15.54 5.91 -5.86
C ILE A 80 16.06 4.71 -6.65
N GLU A 81 16.85 3.86 -6.00
CA GLU A 81 17.37 2.63 -6.61
C GLU A 81 16.25 1.65 -6.97
N THR A 82 15.28 1.46 -6.09
CA THR A 82 14.10 0.65 -6.40
C THR A 82 13.36 1.19 -7.61
N VAL A 83 13.16 2.52 -7.69
CA VAL A 83 12.49 3.15 -8.83
C VAL A 83 13.27 2.94 -10.12
N ARG A 84 14.60 3.06 -10.09
CA ARG A 84 15.48 2.80 -11.26
C ARG A 84 15.33 1.36 -11.77
N GLN A 85 15.34 0.39 -10.86
CA GLN A 85 15.19 -1.02 -11.20
C GLN A 85 13.80 -1.31 -11.79
N GLU A 86 12.74 -0.76 -11.21
CA GLU A 86 11.38 -0.88 -11.74
C GLU A 86 11.27 -0.30 -13.15
N ARG A 87 11.86 0.88 -13.39
CA ARG A 87 11.88 1.50 -14.72
C ARG A 87 12.67 0.67 -15.74
N ALA A 88 13.82 0.12 -15.36
CA ALA A 88 14.59 -0.77 -16.23
C ALA A 88 13.82 -2.02 -16.63
N LEU A 89 12.90 -2.49 -15.80
CA LEU A 89 11.99 -3.60 -16.07
C LEU A 89 10.71 -3.17 -16.83
N GLY A 90 10.55 -1.88 -17.16
CA GLY A 90 9.36 -1.35 -17.78
C GLY A 90 8.14 -1.24 -16.87
N PHE A 91 8.35 -1.35 -15.55
CA PHE A 91 7.26 -1.23 -14.60
C PHE A 91 6.97 0.24 -14.27
N THR A 92 5.70 0.61 -14.34
CA THR A 92 5.18 1.91 -13.89
C THR A 92 4.09 1.69 -12.84
N HIS A 93 3.95 2.63 -11.92
CA HIS A 93 2.95 2.51 -10.86
C HIS A 93 1.64 3.14 -11.32
N SER A 94 0.57 2.35 -11.33
CA SER A 94 -0.74 2.73 -11.86
C SER A 94 -1.34 4.04 -11.33
N HIS A 95 -0.99 4.42 -10.10
CA HIS A 95 -1.46 5.69 -9.52
C HIS A 95 -0.66 6.92 -9.97
N ASN A 96 0.51 6.73 -10.56
CA ASN A 96 1.45 7.79 -10.89
C ASN A 96 1.82 7.77 -12.38
N ASP A 97 0.99 7.15 -13.20
CA ASP A 97 1.26 7.00 -14.64
C ASP A 97 0.84 8.24 -15.47
N ALA A 98 0.42 9.32 -14.81
CA ALA A 98 0.18 10.58 -15.50
C ALA A 98 1.49 11.07 -16.13
N PRO A 99 1.52 11.46 -17.39
CA PRO A 99 2.75 11.80 -18.12
C PRO A 99 3.60 12.90 -17.46
N ASP A 100 2.96 13.87 -16.82
CA ASP A 100 3.63 14.93 -16.07
C ASP A 100 4.31 14.44 -14.79
N VAL A 101 3.75 13.42 -14.13
CA VAL A 101 4.35 12.79 -12.97
C VAL A 101 5.54 11.93 -13.38
N LEU A 102 5.39 11.15 -14.46
CA LEU A 102 6.47 10.34 -15.01
C LEU A 102 7.67 11.20 -15.43
N ALA A 103 7.42 12.31 -16.13
CA ALA A 103 8.48 13.24 -16.54
C ALA A 103 9.24 13.84 -15.36
N LYS A 104 8.56 14.14 -14.25
CA LYS A 104 9.23 14.61 -13.01
C LYS A 104 10.11 13.53 -12.39
N VAL A 105 9.63 12.31 -12.32
CA VAL A 105 10.38 11.17 -11.79
C VAL A 105 11.60 10.89 -12.68
N ASP A 106 11.43 10.85 -13.99
CA ASP A 106 12.51 10.62 -14.93
C ASP A 106 13.56 11.75 -14.88
N GLY A 107 13.14 13.00 -14.67
CA GLY A 107 14.03 14.12 -14.41
C GLY A 107 14.86 13.95 -13.14
N LEU A 108 14.27 13.45 -12.06
CA LEU A 108 15.00 13.14 -10.82
C LEU A 108 15.97 11.97 -10.99
N LEU A 109 15.63 10.98 -11.81
CA LEU A 109 16.50 9.83 -12.09
C LEU A 109 17.72 10.19 -12.94
N ALA A 110 17.64 11.28 -13.70
CA ALA A 110 18.70 11.73 -14.61
C ALA A 110 19.74 12.67 -13.96
N THR A 111 19.56 13.04 -12.69
CA THR A 111 20.41 14.04 -11.97
C THR A 111 21.58 13.44 -11.19
N ASP A 112 22.09 12.30 -11.56
CA ASP A 112 23.31 11.70 -10.97
C ASP A 112 24.57 12.00 -11.78
#